data_1815d2d986ccab2b84f20eab359dc692
#
_entry.id   1815d2d986ccab2b84f20eab359dc692
#
_cell.length_a   1.000
_cell.length_b   1.000
_cell.length_c   1.000
_cell.angle_alpha   90.00
_cell.angle_beta   90.00
_cell.angle_gamma   90.00
#
_symmetry.space_group_name_H-M   'P 1'
#
loop_
_entity.id
_entity.type
_entity.pdbx_description
1 polymer ?
#
loop_
_entity_poly.entity_id
_entity_poly.type
_entity_poly.pdbx_seq_one_letter_code
_entity_poly.pdbx_strand_id
1 'polypeptide(L)'
;MAHFVQMHGTSCGQVIVVNNEVLENKEFPESELIGIAFCKSLYGADTEWLQTSYNSNFRGRYASGAIYDPVLDIFTTPTVTEEVPE
;
A
#
# COMPACT_ATOMS: atom_id res chain seq x y z
N MET A 1 2.63 10.95 -9.61
CA MET A 1 3.35 9.89 -8.88
C MET A 1 2.39 9.10 -8.05
N ALA A 2 2.66 7.85 -7.88
CA ALA A 2 1.83 7.00 -7.05
C ALA A 2 2.69 6.31 -6.01
N HIS A 3 2.07 5.95 -4.90
CA HIS A 3 2.76 5.31 -3.79
C HIS A 3 2.27 3.86 -3.69
N PHE A 4 3.21 2.94 -3.51
CA PHE A 4 2.88 1.53 -3.38
C PHE A 4 3.53 1.00 -2.12
N VAL A 5 2.80 0.22 -1.36
CA VAL A 5 3.28 -0.35 -0.11
C VAL A 5 3.49 -1.84 -0.29
N GLN A 6 4.63 -2.32 0.19
CA GLN A 6 4.90 -3.75 0.18
C GLN A 6 4.16 -4.39 1.34
N MET A 7 3.40 -5.44 1.03
CA MET A 7 2.58 -6.09 2.03
C MET A 7 3.24 -7.33 2.57
N HIS A 8 3.11 -7.54 3.87
CA HIS A 8 3.55 -8.76 4.54
C HIS A 8 2.32 -9.29 5.26
N GLY A 9 1.48 -10.03 4.54
CA GLY A 9 0.16 -10.39 5.03
C GLY A 9 -0.70 -9.13 5.13
N THR A 10 -1.14 -8.75 6.32
CA THR A 10 -1.88 -7.52 6.53
C THR A 10 -1.00 -6.41 7.10
N SER A 11 0.28 -6.67 7.30
CA SER A 11 1.19 -5.64 7.80
C SER A 11 1.76 -4.85 6.63
N CYS A 12 1.80 -3.55 6.76
CA CYS A 12 2.35 -2.67 5.73
C CYS A 12 3.84 -2.53 5.95
N GLY A 13 4.61 -2.81 4.89
CA GLY A 13 6.06 -2.64 4.92
C GLY A 13 6.48 -1.32 4.33
N GLN A 14 7.53 -1.34 3.51
CA GLN A 14 8.05 -0.11 2.92
C GLN A 14 7.10 0.45 1.89
N VAL A 15 7.10 1.76 1.75
CA VAL A 15 6.33 2.43 0.71
C VAL A 15 7.32 3.00 -0.29
N ILE A 16 7.06 2.78 -1.58
CA ILE A 16 7.89 3.33 -2.63
C ILE A 16 7.03 4.18 -3.55
N VAL A 17 7.68 5.05 -4.29
CA VAL A 17 7.02 5.95 -5.23
C VAL A 17 7.25 5.42 -6.63
N VAL A 18 6.19 5.34 -7.42
CA VAL A 18 6.27 4.90 -8.81
C VAL A 18 5.93 6.08 -9.71
N ASN A 19 6.75 6.29 -10.72
CA ASN A 19 6.60 7.41 -11.63
C ASN A 19 5.34 7.23 -12.48
N ASN A 20 4.67 8.33 -12.78
CA ASN A 20 3.46 8.30 -13.59
C ASN A 20 3.68 7.67 -14.96
N GLU A 21 4.87 7.83 -15.53
CA GLU A 21 5.15 7.25 -16.84
C GLU A 21 5.11 5.72 -16.79
N VAL A 22 5.55 5.14 -15.68
CA VAL A 22 5.50 3.70 -15.52
C VAL A 22 4.05 3.23 -15.44
N LEU A 23 3.17 4.08 -14.92
CA LEU A 23 1.76 3.76 -14.76
C LEU A 23 0.94 4.12 -15.97
N GLU A 24 1.59 4.51 -17.08
CA GLU A 24 0.93 4.92 -18.31
C GLU A 24 0.00 6.11 -18.07
N ASN A 25 0.34 6.95 -17.09
CA ASN A 25 -0.43 8.12 -16.70
C ASN A 25 -1.85 7.79 -16.27
N LYS A 26 -2.08 6.57 -15.80
CA LYS A 26 -3.38 6.18 -15.31
C LYS A 26 -3.49 6.47 -13.83
N GLU A 27 -4.73 6.57 -13.36
CA GLU A 27 -5.01 6.84 -11.95
C GLU A 27 -5.59 5.59 -11.32
N PHE A 28 -5.68 5.59 -10.00
CA PHE A 28 -6.32 4.51 -9.27
C PHE A 28 -7.79 4.44 -9.70
N PRO A 29 -8.37 3.26 -9.93
CA PRO A 29 -7.76 1.96 -9.64
C PRO A 29 -6.98 1.34 -10.80
N GLU A 30 -7.03 1.90 -12.00
CA GLU A 30 -6.37 1.27 -13.15
C GLU A 30 -4.87 1.22 -12.97
N SER A 31 -4.29 2.21 -12.29
CA SER A 31 -2.86 2.27 -12.09
C SER A 31 -2.35 1.16 -11.18
N GLU A 32 -3.21 0.59 -10.34
CA GLU A 32 -2.73 -0.35 -9.33
C GLU A 32 -2.12 -1.60 -9.92
N LEU A 33 -2.79 -2.21 -10.89
CA LEU A 33 -2.26 -3.44 -11.48
C LEU A 33 -0.95 -3.20 -12.21
N ILE A 34 -0.85 -2.05 -12.88
CA ILE A 34 0.37 -1.69 -13.59
C ILE A 34 1.51 -1.50 -12.58
N GLY A 35 1.24 -0.78 -11.51
CA GLY A 35 2.25 -0.51 -10.50
C GLY A 35 2.68 -1.74 -9.75
N ILE A 36 1.74 -2.64 -9.45
CA ILE A 36 2.07 -3.89 -8.77
C ILE A 36 3.02 -4.71 -9.64
N ALA A 37 2.74 -4.80 -10.94
CA ALA A 37 3.62 -5.54 -11.84
C ALA A 37 5.02 -4.93 -11.87
N PHE A 38 5.09 -3.60 -11.87
CA PHE A 38 6.38 -2.91 -11.85
C PHE A 38 7.14 -3.20 -10.55
N CYS A 39 6.45 -3.12 -9.41
CA CYS A 39 7.08 -3.38 -8.12
C CYS A 39 7.60 -4.81 -8.05
N LYS A 40 6.83 -5.76 -8.56
CA LYS A 40 7.27 -7.16 -8.55
C LYS A 40 8.48 -7.35 -9.45
N SER A 41 8.58 -6.59 -10.53
CA SER A 41 9.74 -6.70 -11.41
C SER A 41 11.01 -6.19 -10.74
N LEU A 42 10.88 -5.28 -9.77
CA LEU A 42 12.03 -4.73 -9.07
C LEU A 42 12.40 -5.53 -7.83
N TYR A 43 11.40 -6.03 -7.12
CA TYR A 43 11.63 -6.63 -5.78
C TYR A 43 11.39 -8.12 -5.74
N GLY A 44 10.81 -8.70 -6.77
CA GLY A 44 10.59 -10.14 -6.85
C GLY A 44 9.15 -10.49 -7.14
N ALA A 45 8.94 -11.53 -7.93
CA ALA A 45 7.59 -11.92 -8.35
C ALA A 45 6.76 -12.44 -7.17
N ASP A 46 7.41 -12.84 -6.08
CA ASP A 46 6.71 -13.34 -4.92
C ASP A 46 6.41 -12.26 -3.89
N THR A 47 6.73 -11.01 -4.17
CA THR A 47 6.36 -9.90 -3.28
C THR A 47 4.92 -9.47 -3.55
N GLU A 48 4.29 -8.86 -2.56
CA GLU A 48 2.92 -8.38 -2.69
C GLU A 48 2.87 -6.88 -2.44
N TRP A 49 2.05 -6.18 -3.22
CA TRP A 49 2.01 -4.72 -3.19
C TRP A 49 0.58 -4.24 -3.31
N LEU A 50 0.30 -3.10 -2.69
CA LEU A 50 -0.98 -2.40 -2.85
C LEU A 50 -0.68 -0.93 -3.09
N GLN A 51 -1.56 -0.28 -3.84
CA GLN A 51 -1.44 1.16 -4.02
C GLN A 51 -2.07 1.88 -2.83
N THR A 52 -1.40 2.92 -2.36
CA THR A 52 -1.91 3.75 -1.28
C THR A 52 -1.87 5.20 -1.72
N SER A 53 -2.56 6.07 -1.00
CA SER A 53 -2.58 7.50 -1.33
C SER A 53 -1.90 8.27 -0.21
N TYR A 54 -0.89 9.05 -0.57
CA TYR A 54 -0.19 9.88 0.41
C TYR A 54 -1.16 10.86 1.05
N ASN A 55 -2.15 11.33 0.29
CA ASN A 55 -3.14 12.27 0.80
C ASN A 55 -4.41 11.61 1.29
N SER A 56 -4.40 10.29 1.42
CA SER A 56 -5.55 9.53 1.93
C SER A 56 -6.79 9.70 1.05
N ASN A 57 -6.59 9.73 -0.26
CA ASN A 57 -7.71 9.90 -1.19
C ASN A 57 -8.49 8.61 -1.42
N PHE A 58 -7.91 7.46 -1.10
CA PHE A 58 -8.60 6.18 -1.20
C PHE A 58 -7.99 5.21 -0.20
N ARG A 59 -8.70 4.15 0.11
CA ARG A 59 -8.31 3.12 1.06
C ARG A 59 -8.03 3.68 2.45
N GLY A 60 -8.77 4.69 2.85
CA GLY A 60 -8.65 5.23 4.20
C GLY A 60 -7.43 6.11 4.35
N ARG A 61 -6.49 5.70 5.18
CA ARG A 61 -5.31 6.51 5.46
C ARG A 61 -4.13 6.04 4.61
N TYR A 62 -3.06 6.84 4.61
CA TYR A 62 -1.81 6.47 3.99
C TYR A 62 -1.25 5.22 4.68
N ALA A 63 -0.67 4.32 3.90
CA ALA A 63 -0.30 3.00 4.39
C ALA A 63 0.91 2.96 5.31
N SER A 64 1.73 4.01 5.34
CA SER A 64 2.95 3.98 6.14
C SER A 64 2.59 3.79 7.62
N GLY A 65 3.12 2.73 8.23
CA GLY A 65 2.82 2.44 9.63
C GLY A 65 1.42 1.95 9.88
N ALA A 66 0.70 1.51 8.86
CA ALA A 66 -0.69 1.09 8.99
C ALA A 66 -0.81 -0.42 8.94
N ILE A 67 -2.03 -0.90 9.14
CA ILE A 67 -2.41 -2.28 8.92
C ILE A 67 -3.50 -2.27 7.87
N TYR A 68 -3.50 -3.26 7.01
CA TYR A 68 -4.49 -3.36 5.95
C TYR A 68 -5.64 -4.26 6.38
N ASP A 69 -6.87 -3.78 6.16
CA ASP A 69 -8.07 -4.56 6.41
C ASP A 69 -8.60 -5.06 5.06
N PRO A 70 -8.43 -6.34 4.74
CA PRO A 70 -8.83 -6.84 3.43
C PRO A 70 -10.34 -6.93 3.27
N VAL A 71 -11.10 -6.96 4.34
CA VAL A 71 -12.55 -7.01 4.24
C VAL A 71 -13.10 -5.67 3.79
N LEU A 72 -12.58 -4.60 4.35
CA LEU A 72 -13.03 -3.25 4.01
C LEU A 72 -12.17 -2.61 2.94
N ASP A 73 -11.04 -3.23 2.58
CA ASP A 73 -10.09 -2.71 1.60
C ASP A 73 -9.60 -1.32 2.02
N ILE A 74 -9.20 -1.18 3.27
CA ILE A 74 -8.69 0.09 3.77
C ILE A 74 -7.47 -0.14 4.65
N PHE A 75 -6.66 0.90 4.79
CA PHE A 75 -5.55 0.92 5.74
C PHE A 75 -6.03 1.58 7.02
N THR A 76 -5.71 0.99 8.16
CA THR A 76 -6.15 1.50 9.44
C THR A 76 -4.97 1.72 10.37
N THR A 77 -5.14 2.58 11.35
CA THR A 77 -4.13 2.78 12.37
C THR A 77 -4.10 1.55 13.28
N PRO A 78 -2.91 0.96 13.52
CA PRO A 78 -2.86 -0.20 14.39
C PRO A 78 -3.38 0.14 15.77
N THR A 79 -4.19 -0.76 16.30
CA THR A 79 -4.66 -0.61 17.65
C THR A 79 -3.56 -1.09 18.57
N VAL A 80 -3.05 -0.23 19.36
CA VAL A 80 -2.09 -0.62 20.31
C VAL A 80 -2.80 -1.05 21.49
N THR A 81 -2.86 -2.26 21.70
CA THR A 81 -3.46 -2.71 22.81
C THR A 81 -2.45 -2.80 23.80
N GLU A 82 -2.08 -1.85 24.42
CA GLU A 82 -1.22 -2.01 25.29
C GLU A 82 -1.67 -2.44 26.44
N GLU A 83 -1.35 -3.08 26.87
CA GLU A 83 -1.62 -3.52 27.87
C GLU A 83 -1.14 -2.95 28.86
N VAL A 84 -1.75 -2.53 29.40
CA VAL A 84 -1.47 -1.95 30.40
C VAL A 84 -1.09 -2.75 31.39
N PRO A 85 -0.24 -2.77 31.85
CA PRO A 85 0.12 -3.60 32.82
C PRO A 85 -0.40 -3.32 34.03
N GLU A 86 -0.57 -3.43 34.22
CA GLU A 86 -0.80 -3.21 35.24
C GLU A 86 -0.78 -2.99 35.72
#